data_4c8c6addc0edd84a7cd684fe3385c880
#
_entry.id   4c8c6addc0edd84a7cd684fe3385c880
#
_cell.length_a   1.000
_cell.length_b   1.000
_cell.length_c   1.000
_cell.angle_alpha   90.00
_cell.angle_beta   90.00
_cell.angle_gamma   90.00
#
_symmetry.space_group_name_H-M   'P 1'
#
loop_
_entity.id
_entity.type
_entity.pdbx_description
1 polymer ?
#
loop_
_entity_poly.entity_id
_entity_poly.type
_entity_poly.pdbx_seq_one_letter_code
_entity_poly.pdbx_strand_id
1 'polypeptide(L)'
;GYRHKGETTIYGVVESRRSGRHMSSLSSYYYPAELPGEVVEAAQKQVTKVLAKVGFDNGPFNVEFFHDPETGALNLLEINTRLSKSHAPLFEIVDGCSHHKQIIQLALGQTPDRPKRQGTSPMAAKFMVRSHEANGVVHRIPCQEEIDKLRALMPDLKVQLLVGEGQNLSELVDQDSYSFELMDVFLGGESADFIEDAYK
;
A
#
# COMPACT_ATOMS: atom_id res chain seq x y z
N GLY A 1 -9.09 -0.41 -6.51
CA GLY A 1 -10.11 -0.95 -7.41
C GLY A 1 -10.05 -0.38 -8.81
N TYR A 2 -11.04 -0.71 -9.61
CA TYR A 2 -11.23 -0.13 -10.94
C TYR A 2 -12.71 0.05 -11.25
N ARG A 3 -13.01 0.92 -12.21
CA ARG A 3 -14.32 1.01 -12.85
C ARG A 3 -14.19 0.65 -14.33
N HIS A 4 -15.07 -0.20 -14.83
CA HIS A 4 -15.07 -0.66 -16.21
C HIS A 4 -16.49 -0.90 -16.71
N LYS A 5 -16.85 -0.27 -17.83
CA LYS A 5 -18.21 -0.38 -18.44
C LYS A 5 -19.34 -0.09 -17.45
N GLY A 6 -19.14 0.92 -16.60
CA GLY A 6 -20.12 1.32 -15.59
C GLY A 6 -20.11 0.52 -14.29
N GLU A 7 -19.37 -0.58 -14.21
CA GLU A 7 -19.26 -1.41 -13.01
C GLU A 7 -18.04 -1.05 -12.17
N THR A 8 -18.24 -0.91 -10.86
CA THR A 8 -17.19 -0.62 -9.88
C THR A 8 -16.76 -1.89 -9.20
N THR A 9 -15.47 -2.16 -9.26
CA THR A 9 -14.84 -3.33 -8.65
C THR A 9 -13.83 -2.90 -7.60
N ILE A 10 -14.00 -3.38 -6.38
CA ILE A 10 -13.02 -3.22 -5.31
C ILE A 10 -12.08 -4.43 -5.32
N TYR A 11 -10.78 -4.19 -5.47
CA TYR A 11 -9.78 -5.26 -5.37
C TYR A 11 -9.62 -5.73 -3.94
N GLY A 12 -9.46 -4.79 -3.04
CA GLY A 12 -9.26 -5.04 -1.64
C GLY A 12 -9.18 -3.73 -0.87
N VAL A 13 -9.18 -3.86 0.43
CA VAL A 13 -9.02 -2.75 1.36
C VAL A 13 -7.70 -2.93 2.09
N VAL A 14 -6.92 -1.88 2.14
CA VAL A 14 -5.61 -1.81 2.79
C VAL A 14 -5.74 -0.94 4.02
N GLU A 15 -5.28 -1.43 5.16
CA GLU A 15 -5.15 -0.62 6.38
C GLU A 15 -3.88 0.21 6.30
N SER A 16 -3.96 1.50 6.64
CA SER A 16 -2.80 2.38 6.78
C SER A 16 -2.57 2.74 8.24
N ARG A 17 -1.33 2.61 8.70
CA ARG A 17 -0.92 3.02 10.05
C ARG A 17 0.04 4.20 9.99
N ARG A 18 0.02 5.01 11.02
CA ARG A 18 0.84 6.21 11.13
C ARG A 18 1.72 6.15 12.37
N SER A 19 2.84 6.86 12.33
CA SER A 19 3.80 6.97 13.43
C SER A 19 4.38 8.39 13.52
N GLY A 20 5.38 8.55 14.39
CA GLY A 20 6.04 9.81 14.63
C GLY A 20 5.25 10.75 15.56
N ARG A 21 5.80 11.95 15.75
CA ARG A 21 5.15 12.97 16.58
C ARG A 21 3.82 13.35 15.93
N HIS A 22 2.75 13.31 16.71
CA HIS A 22 1.38 13.61 16.29
C HIS A 22 0.79 12.63 15.26
N MET A 23 1.34 11.42 15.11
CA MET A 23 0.86 10.42 14.14
C MET A 23 0.76 10.99 12.71
N SER A 24 1.73 11.80 12.32
CA SER A 24 1.69 12.57 11.08
C SER A 24 2.18 11.79 9.86
N SER A 25 3.18 10.91 10.04
CA SER A 25 3.78 10.18 8.93
C SER A 25 3.18 8.80 8.76
N LEU A 26 2.94 8.40 7.50
CA LEU A 26 2.60 7.00 7.19
C LEU A 26 3.78 6.11 7.55
N SER A 27 3.51 5.03 8.26
CA SER A 27 4.54 4.07 8.72
C SER A 27 4.41 2.70 8.10
N SER A 28 3.18 2.23 7.89
CA SER A 28 2.95 0.93 7.30
C SER A 28 1.58 0.80 6.63
N TYR A 29 1.49 -0.16 5.71
CA TYR A 29 0.26 -0.65 5.10
C TYR A 29 0.15 -2.14 5.34
N TYR A 30 -1.08 -2.61 5.65
CA TYR A 30 -1.40 -4.04 5.80
C TYR A 30 -2.50 -4.44 4.82
N TYR A 31 -2.34 -5.57 4.17
CA TYR A 31 -3.34 -6.16 3.29
C TYR A 31 -3.51 -7.65 3.58
N PRO A 32 -4.77 -8.11 3.65
CA PRO A 32 -6.01 -7.35 3.68
C PRO A 32 -6.21 -6.62 5.01
N ALA A 33 -6.94 -5.50 4.97
CA ALA A 33 -7.40 -4.85 6.19
C ALA A 33 -8.40 -5.75 6.93
N GLU A 34 -8.29 -5.84 8.24
CA GLU A 34 -9.23 -6.54 9.11
C GLU A 34 -10.35 -5.58 9.53
N LEU A 35 -11.33 -5.38 8.64
CA LEU A 35 -12.47 -4.51 8.87
C LEU A 35 -13.79 -5.31 8.87
N PRO A 36 -14.80 -4.88 9.65
CA PRO A 36 -16.15 -5.44 9.54
C PRO A 36 -16.68 -5.36 8.11
N GLY A 37 -17.35 -6.42 7.64
CA GLY A 37 -17.88 -6.48 6.28
C GLY A 37 -18.78 -5.31 5.92
N GLU A 38 -19.58 -4.83 6.87
CA GLU A 38 -20.45 -3.67 6.73
C GLU A 38 -19.70 -2.36 6.41
N VAL A 39 -18.48 -2.19 6.96
CA VAL A 39 -17.63 -1.03 6.68
C VAL A 39 -17.10 -1.10 5.25
N VAL A 40 -16.67 -2.28 4.81
CA VAL A 40 -16.21 -2.51 3.44
C VAL A 40 -17.33 -2.28 2.44
N GLU A 41 -18.55 -2.77 2.72
CA GLU A 41 -19.73 -2.56 1.87
C GLU A 41 -20.13 -1.07 1.81
N ALA A 42 -20.09 -0.36 2.94
CA ALA A 42 -20.35 1.08 2.98
C ALA A 42 -19.34 1.87 2.16
N ALA A 43 -18.04 1.55 2.27
CA ALA A 43 -16.99 2.14 1.45
C ALA A 43 -17.24 1.89 -0.05
N GLN A 44 -17.51 0.65 -0.44
CA GLN A 44 -17.80 0.29 -1.82
C GLN A 44 -19.01 1.06 -2.38
N LYS A 45 -20.06 1.19 -1.60
CA LYS A 45 -21.27 1.93 -1.97
C LYS A 45 -20.99 3.42 -2.19
N GLN A 46 -20.20 4.04 -1.30
CA GLN A 46 -19.79 5.43 -1.44
C GLN A 46 -18.93 5.65 -2.70
N VAL A 47 -17.90 4.82 -2.90
CA VAL A 47 -17.02 4.88 -4.08
C VAL A 47 -17.82 4.75 -5.36
N THR A 48 -18.68 3.73 -5.44
CA THR A 48 -19.51 3.49 -6.64
C THR A 48 -20.37 4.71 -6.97
N LYS A 49 -21.01 5.29 -5.95
CA LYS A 49 -21.87 6.48 -6.12
C LYS A 49 -21.09 7.69 -6.60
N VAL A 50 -19.91 7.96 -6.02
CA VAL A 50 -19.10 9.12 -6.39
C VAL A 50 -18.52 8.97 -7.78
N LEU A 51 -17.89 7.82 -8.10
CA LEU A 51 -17.32 7.57 -9.42
C LEU A 51 -18.37 7.63 -10.54
N ALA A 52 -19.58 7.10 -10.29
CA ALA A 52 -20.68 7.21 -11.24
C ALA A 52 -21.10 8.66 -11.44
N LYS A 53 -21.20 9.45 -10.36
CA LYS A 53 -21.65 10.84 -10.44
C LYS A 53 -20.68 11.75 -11.17
N VAL A 54 -19.37 11.51 -11.07
CA VAL A 54 -18.34 12.28 -11.79
C VAL A 54 -18.06 11.75 -13.19
N GLY A 55 -18.75 10.69 -13.62
CA GLY A 55 -18.57 10.10 -14.96
C GLY A 55 -17.24 9.35 -15.14
N PHE A 56 -16.56 8.98 -14.05
CA PHE A 56 -15.32 8.22 -14.16
C PHE A 56 -15.60 6.78 -14.61
N ASP A 57 -14.90 6.31 -15.64
CA ASP A 57 -15.00 4.92 -16.13
C ASP A 57 -13.68 4.48 -16.80
N ASN A 58 -13.56 3.18 -17.02
CA ASN A 58 -12.45 2.52 -17.73
C ASN A 58 -11.06 2.86 -17.16
N GLY A 59 -10.96 2.86 -15.84
CA GLY A 59 -9.71 3.17 -15.17
C GLY A 59 -9.61 2.62 -13.74
N PRO A 60 -8.37 2.55 -13.23
CA PRO A 60 -8.12 2.19 -11.84
C PRO A 60 -8.37 3.38 -10.93
N PHE A 61 -8.65 3.08 -9.67
CA PHE A 61 -8.71 4.08 -8.61
C PHE A 61 -8.11 3.57 -7.31
N ASN A 62 -7.66 4.50 -6.49
CA ASN A 62 -7.34 4.33 -5.09
C ASN A 62 -8.11 5.39 -4.31
N VAL A 63 -8.88 4.96 -3.31
CA VAL A 63 -9.70 5.87 -2.49
C VAL A 63 -9.29 5.71 -1.05
N GLU A 64 -9.08 6.84 -0.40
CA GLU A 64 -8.70 6.91 1.01
C GLU A 64 -9.91 7.28 1.86
N PHE A 65 -10.10 6.52 2.93
CA PHE A 65 -11.14 6.73 3.92
C PHE A 65 -10.54 6.87 5.30
N PHE A 66 -11.20 7.69 6.10
CA PHE A 66 -11.04 7.70 7.55
C PHE A 66 -12.21 6.94 8.17
N HIS A 67 -11.90 5.87 8.89
CA HIS A 67 -12.87 5.09 9.64
C HIS A 67 -12.69 5.34 11.13
N ASP A 68 -13.77 5.73 11.79
CA ASP A 68 -13.83 5.86 13.24
C ASP A 68 -14.49 4.59 13.82
N PRO A 69 -13.76 3.72 14.52
CA PRO A 69 -14.29 2.48 15.03
C PRO A 69 -15.28 2.68 16.19
N GLU A 70 -15.25 3.82 16.89
CA GLU A 70 -16.16 4.10 18.01
C GLU A 70 -17.56 4.52 17.52
N THR A 71 -17.60 5.32 16.48
CA THR A 71 -18.86 5.85 15.91
C THR A 71 -19.33 5.10 14.68
N GLY A 72 -18.47 4.28 14.08
CA GLY A 72 -18.69 3.65 12.77
C GLY A 72 -18.65 4.64 11.59
N ALA A 73 -18.28 5.90 11.83
CA ALA A 73 -18.26 6.91 10.78
C ALA A 73 -17.18 6.59 9.74
N LEU A 74 -17.57 6.67 8.47
CA LEU A 74 -16.70 6.44 7.33
C LEU A 74 -16.66 7.71 6.45
N ASN A 75 -15.54 8.42 6.50
CA ASN A 75 -15.33 9.66 5.78
C ASN A 75 -14.38 9.46 4.61
N LEU A 76 -14.82 9.78 3.41
CA LEU A 76 -13.99 9.78 2.22
C LEU A 76 -13.04 10.98 2.29
N LEU A 77 -11.74 10.73 2.20
CA LEU A 77 -10.70 11.76 2.24
C LEU A 77 -10.28 12.16 0.83
N GLU A 78 -9.89 11.18 0.01
CA GLU A 78 -9.29 11.43 -1.29
C GLU A 78 -9.65 10.34 -2.30
N ILE A 79 -9.79 10.74 -3.56
CA ILE A 79 -9.95 9.83 -4.70
C ILE A 79 -8.79 10.08 -5.68
N ASN A 80 -7.95 9.07 -5.81
CA ASN A 80 -6.87 9.04 -6.79
C ASN A 80 -7.29 8.17 -7.96
N THR A 81 -7.43 8.76 -9.16
CA THR A 81 -7.80 8.04 -10.40
C THR A 81 -6.60 7.34 -11.04
N ARG A 82 -5.88 6.63 -10.22
CA ARG A 82 -4.68 5.85 -10.56
C ARG A 82 -4.51 4.67 -9.59
N LEU A 83 -3.64 3.74 -9.95
CA LEU A 83 -3.20 2.71 -9.00
C LEU A 83 -2.39 3.31 -7.83
N SER A 84 -2.39 2.60 -6.71
CA SER A 84 -1.44 2.86 -5.64
C SER A 84 -0.16 2.05 -5.86
N LYS A 85 0.94 2.76 -6.07
CA LYS A 85 2.28 2.18 -6.22
C LYS A 85 2.68 1.35 -4.98
N SER A 86 2.29 1.84 -3.80
CA SER A 86 2.57 1.18 -2.52
C SER A 86 1.74 -0.09 -2.28
N HIS A 87 0.54 -0.19 -2.87
CA HIS A 87 -0.34 -1.33 -2.65
C HIS A 87 -0.13 -2.45 -3.67
N ALA A 88 0.38 -2.15 -4.86
CA ALA A 88 0.52 -3.13 -5.92
C ALA A 88 1.31 -4.39 -5.53
N PRO A 89 2.45 -4.30 -4.79
CA PRO A 89 3.16 -5.48 -4.33
C PRO A 89 2.38 -6.30 -3.28
N LEU A 90 1.57 -5.65 -2.44
CA LEU A 90 0.76 -6.34 -1.43
C LEU A 90 -0.27 -7.26 -2.09
N PHE A 91 -0.95 -6.78 -3.14
CA PHE A 91 -1.90 -7.58 -3.90
C PHE A 91 -1.22 -8.73 -4.64
N GLU A 92 0.00 -8.54 -5.12
CA GLU A 92 0.78 -9.60 -5.75
C GLU A 92 1.11 -10.71 -4.75
N ILE A 93 1.58 -10.36 -3.55
CA ILE A 93 1.93 -11.31 -2.49
C ILE A 93 0.70 -12.10 -2.03
N VAL A 94 -0.44 -11.45 -1.84
CA VAL A 94 -1.63 -12.09 -1.24
C VAL A 94 -2.55 -12.70 -2.29
N ASP A 95 -2.82 -12.00 -3.38
CA ASP A 95 -3.79 -12.42 -4.38
C ASP A 95 -3.15 -13.07 -5.61
N GLY A 96 -1.82 -12.98 -5.78
CA GLY A 96 -1.11 -13.56 -6.92
C GLY A 96 -1.27 -12.76 -8.23
N CYS A 97 -1.70 -11.50 -8.16
CA CYS A 97 -1.88 -10.67 -9.33
C CYS A 97 -1.48 -9.22 -9.07
N SER A 98 -0.59 -8.72 -9.91
CA SER A 98 -0.18 -7.33 -9.86
C SER A 98 -1.29 -6.40 -10.37
N HIS A 99 -1.53 -5.29 -9.68
CA HIS A 99 -2.37 -4.18 -10.16
C HIS A 99 -1.95 -3.65 -11.53
N HIS A 100 -0.65 -3.67 -11.85
CA HIS A 100 -0.14 -3.23 -13.15
C HIS A 100 -0.69 -4.09 -14.30
N LYS A 101 -0.74 -5.42 -14.13
CA LYS A 101 -1.35 -6.33 -15.12
C LYS A 101 -2.81 -5.95 -15.38
N GLN A 102 -3.56 -5.69 -14.31
CA GLN A 102 -4.98 -5.36 -14.39
C GLN A 102 -5.24 -4.04 -15.13
N ILE A 103 -4.36 -3.04 -14.95
CA ILE A 103 -4.45 -1.77 -15.66
C ILE A 103 -4.15 -1.94 -17.15
N ILE A 104 -3.17 -2.75 -17.49
CA ILE A 104 -2.87 -3.08 -18.90
C ILE A 104 -4.08 -3.74 -19.54
N GLN A 105 -4.71 -4.69 -18.85
CA GLN A 105 -5.94 -5.35 -19.35
C GLN A 105 -7.08 -4.33 -19.54
N LEU A 106 -7.29 -3.40 -18.59
CA LEU A 106 -8.27 -2.31 -18.76
C LEU A 106 -7.96 -1.43 -19.98
N ALA A 107 -6.71 -1.04 -20.16
CA ALA A 107 -6.29 -0.21 -21.30
C ALA A 107 -6.50 -0.93 -22.64
N LEU A 108 -6.43 -2.25 -22.64
CA LEU A 108 -6.73 -3.09 -23.82
C LEU A 108 -8.24 -3.37 -23.99
N GLY A 109 -9.10 -2.79 -23.14
CA GLY A 109 -10.55 -3.01 -23.17
C GLY A 109 -10.99 -4.40 -22.68
N GLN A 110 -10.08 -5.11 -22.00
CA GLN A 110 -10.33 -6.43 -21.43
C GLN A 110 -10.88 -6.30 -20.00
N THR A 111 -11.67 -7.29 -19.57
CA THR A 111 -12.02 -7.42 -18.15
C THR A 111 -10.82 -7.92 -17.37
N PRO A 112 -10.36 -7.21 -16.33
CA PRO A 112 -9.19 -7.62 -15.58
C PRO A 112 -9.36 -8.96 -14.84
N ASP A 113 -8.29 -9.75 -14.82
CA ASP A 113 -8.19 -10.93 -13.96
C ASP A 113 -8.29 -10.54 -12.48
N ARG A 114 -8.99 -11.37 -11.71
CA ARG A 114 -9.22 -11.10 -10.28
C ARG A 114 -8.99 -12.34 -9.43
N PRO A 115 -7.78 -12.89 -9.42
CA PRO A 115 -7.47 -13.94 -8.45
C PRO A 115 -7.64 -13.38 -7.03
N LYS A 116 -8.05 -14.23 -6.11
CA LYS A 116 -8.15 -13.91 -4.69
C LYS A 116 -7.48 -15.01 -3.90
N ARG A 117 -6.59 -14.61 -2.97
CA ARG A 117 -5.88 -15.53 -2.09
C ARG A 117 -5.09 -16.62 -2.84
N GLN A 118 -4.51 -16.27 -3.99
CA GLN A 118 -3.70 -17.17 -4.82
C GLN A 118 -2.22 -16.80 -4.81
N GLY A 119 -1.83 -15.86 -3.95
CA GLY A 119 -0.44 -15.46 -3.75
C GLY A 119 0.33 -16.39 -2.84
N THR A 120 1.50 -15.95 -2.42
CA THR A 120 2.46 -16.71 -1.63
C THR A 120 2.18 -16.66 -0.13
N SER A 121 1.51 -15.61 0.33
CA SER A 121 1.20 -15.41 1.75
C SER A 121 -0.24 -14.94 1.95
N PRO A 122 -0.90 -15.32 3.07
CA PRO A 122 -2.28 -14.89 3.36
C PRO A 122 -2.40 -13.40 3.72
N MET A 123 -1.30 -12.78 4.17
CA MET A 123 -1.22 -11.37 4.51
C MET A 123 0.11 -10.79 4.02
N ALA A 124 0.11 -9.50 3.72
CA ALA A 124 1.32 -8.75 3.38
C ALA A 124 1.30 -7.36 4.01
N ALA A 125 2.49 -6.85 4.32
CA ALA A 125 2.65 -5.48 4.75
C ALA A 125 3.76 -4.75 3.97
N LYS A 126 3.62 -3.43 3.90
CA LYS A 126 4.67 -2.49 3.51
C LYS A 126 5.05 -1.67 4.72
N PHE A 127 6.32 -1.57 5.03
CA PHE A 127 6.88 -0.66 6.03
C PHE A 127 7.65 0.45 5.34
N MET A 128 7.40 1.67 5.75
CA MET A 128 8.14 2.87 5.35
C MET A 128 9.14 3.19 6.44
N VAL A 129 10.40 2.82 6.21
CA VAL A 129 11.49 3.10 7.16
C VAL A 129 11.83 4.58 7.08
N ARG A 130 11.66 5.30 8.20
CA ARG A 130 11.76 6.74 8.25
C ARG A 130 12.75 7.24 9.28
N SER A 131 13.43 8.34 8.95
CA SER A 131 14.14 9.18 9.91
C SER A 131 13.25 10.36 10.29
N HIS A 132 13.12 10.61 11.59
CA HIS A 132 12.43 11.78 12.14
C HIS A 132 13.42 12.87 12.60
N GLU A 133 14.68 12.73 12.25
CA GLU A 133 15.71 13.74 12.49
C GLU A 133 15.52 14.94 11.55
N ALA A 134 16.00 16.11 11.98
CA ALA A 134 15.82 17.34 11.21
C ALA A 134 16.58 17.31 9.86
N ASN A 135 17.73 16.69 9.84
CA ASN A 135 18.57 16.47 8.66
C ASN A 135 19.69 15.48 8.99
N GLY A 136 20.37 14.95 7.98
CA GLY A 136 21.50 14.06 8.14
C GLY A 136 22.07 13.62 6.80
N VAL A 137 23.23 12.98 6.86
CA VAL A 137 23.89 12.37 5.71
C VAL A 137 23.76 10.85 5.85
N VAL A 138 23.38 10.18 4.79
CA VAL A 138 23.31 8.72 4.73
C VAL A 138 24.72 8.16 4.72
N HIS A 139 25.14 7.57 5.83
CA HIS A 139 26.50 7.01 5.94
C HIS A 139 26.62 5.63 5.31
N ARG A 140 25.56 4.81 5.36
CA ARG A 140 25.53 3.45 4.83
C ARG A 140 24.13 3.04 4.45
N ILE A 141 24.03 2.26 3.39
CA ILE A 141 22.79 1.53 3.01
C ILE A 141 23.06 0.02 3.09
N PRO A 142 22.01 -0.82 3.24
CA PRO A 142 22.16 -2.27 3.15
C PRO A 142 22.73 -2.68 1.80
N CYS A 143 23.75 -3.54 1.80
CA CYS A 143 24.29 -4.08 0.56
C CYS A 143 23.41 -5.24 0.04
N GLN A 144 23.60 -5.61 -1.23
CA GLN A 144 22.81 -6.66 -1.86
C GLN A 144 22.94 -8.01 -1.14
N GLU A 145 24.13 -8.35 -0.64
CA GLU A 145 24.35 -9.59 0.11
C GLU A 145 23.55 -9.65 1.43
N GLU A 146 23.43 -8.54 2.14
CA GLU A 146 22.61 -8.43 3.35
C GLU A 146 21.13 -8.63 3.04
N ILE A 147 20.65 -8.01 1.96
CA ILE A 147 19.27 -8.16 1.49
C ILE A 147 18.99 -9.61 1.06
N ASP A 148 19.92 -10.25 0.34
CA ASP A 148 19.76 -11.62 -0.15
C ASP A 148 19.76 -12.65 1.01
N LYS A 149 20.52 -12.41 2.07
CA LYS A 149 20.44 -13.22 3.29
C LYS A 149 19.06 -13.16 3.95
N LEU A 150 18.47 -11.97 4.00
CA LEU A 150 17.10 -11.82 4.53
C LEU A 150 16.07 -12.48 3.62
N ARG A 151 16.22 -12.37 2.28
CA ARG A 151 15.33 -13.04 1.32
C ARG A 151 15.38 -14.55 1.42
N ALA A 152 16.52 -15.13 1.77
CA ALA A 152 16.63 -16.58 1.99
C ALA A 152 15.77 -17.05 3.17
N LEU A 153 15.53 -16.20 4.17
CA LEU A 153 14.67 -16.46 5.31
C LEU A 153 13.21 -16.08 5.05
N MET A 154 12.99 -15.07 4.22
CA MET A 154 11.68 -14.49 3.92
C MET A 154 11.53 -14.31 2.41
N PRO A 155 11.02 -15.31 1.68
CA PRO A 155 10.99 -15.29 0.20
C PRO A 155 10.19 -14.12 -0.40
N ASP A 156 9.18 -13.61 0.32
CA ASP A 156 8.36 -12.48 -0.12
C ASP A 156 8.99 -11.10 0.18
N LEU A 157 10.17 -11.08 0.83
CA LEU A 157 10.87 -9.83 1.15
C LEU A 157 11.24 -9.08 -0.13
N LYS A 158 10.74 -7.85 -0.23
CA LYS A 158 11.20 -6.86 -1.22
C LYS A 158 11.67 -5.61 -0.48
N VAL A 159 12.88 -5.18 -0.77
CA VAL A 159 13.46 -3.94 -0.23
C VAL A 159 13.66 -2.97 -1.39
N GLN A 160 13.15 -1.76 -1.24
CA GLN A 160 13.38 -0.66 -2.16
C GLN A 160 14.09 0.46 -1.41
N LEU A 161 15.35 0.69 -1.74
CA LEU A 161 16.10 1.83 -1.20
C LEU A 161 15.66 3.12 -1.89
N LEU A 162 15.40 4.15 -1.09
CA LEU A 162 14.99 5.47 -1.56
C LEU A 162 16.09 6.51 -1.40
N VAL A 163 17.20 6.12 -0.78
CA VAL A 163 18.38 6.95 -0.52
C VAL A 163 19.65 6.23 -0.96
N GLY A 164 20.69 7.00 -1.23
CA GLY A 164 22.04 6.52 -1.53
C GLY A 164 23.06 6.95 -0.47
N GLU A 165 24.19 6.24 -0.40
CA GLU A 165 25.30 6.64 0.48
C GLU A 165 25.83 8.02 0.11
N GLY A 166 26.16 8.83 1.11
CA GLY A 166 26.61 10.20 0.97
C GLY A 166 25.50 11.21 0.70
N GLN A 167 24.26 10.78 0.48
CA GLN A 167 23.15 11.68 0.20
C GLN A 167 22.72 12.42 1.45
N ASN A 168 22.42 13.71 1.31
CA ASN A 168 21.88 14.53 2.37
C ASN A 168 20.34 14.42 2.39
N LEU A 169 19.76 14.15 3.53
CA LEU A 169 18.32 13.95 3.66
C LEU A 169 17.50 15.18 3.22
N SER A 170 18.02 16.38 3.43
CA SER A 170 17.37 17.62 3.00
C SER A 170 17.30 17.81 1.48
N GLU A 171 18.03 17.00 0.70
CA GLU A 171 18.00 17.01 -0.76
C GLU A 171 17.01 16.01 -1.37
N LEU A 172 16.35 15.22 -0.51
CA LEU A 172 15.37 14.25 -0.96
C LEU A 172 14.11 14.96 -1.47
N VAL A 173 13.65 14.54 -2.65
CA VAL A 173 12.38 14.98 -3.25
C VAL A 173 11.26 14.06 -2.75
N ASP A 174 10.02 14.52 -2.74
CA ASP A 174 8.82 13.74 -2.39
C ASP A 174 8.77 13.26 -0.92
N GLN A 175 9.31 14.06 0.00
CA GLN A 175 9.23 13.79 1.43
C GLN A 175 8.02 14.49 2.09
N ASP A 176 7.55 13.93 3.21
CA ASP A 176 6.58 14.67 4.03
C ASP A 176 7.29 15.75 4.86
N SER A 177 6.50 16.64 5.49
CA SER A 177 7.05 17.77 6.26
C SER A 177 7.64 17.36 7.62
N TYR A 178 7.59 16.07 8.00
CA TYR A 178 7.86 15.60 9.35
C TYR A 178 8.92 14.52 9.44
N SER A 179 9.24 13.87 8.30
CA SER A 179 10.17 12.76 8.28
C SER A 179 10.74 12.53 6.87
N PHE A 180 11.85 11.82 6.81
CA PHE A 180 12.48 11.37 5.56
C PHE A 180 12.27 9.87 5.40
N GLU A 181 11.69 9.44 4.29
CA GLU A 181 11.54 8.03 3.95
C GLU A 181 12.84 7.51 3.34
N LEU A 182 13.44 6.51 3.98
CA LEU A 182 14.75 6.00 3.62
C LEU A 182 14.66 4.74 2.75
N MET A 183 13.71 3.88 3.05
CA MET A 183 13.44 2.67 2.26
C MET A 183 12.03 2.14 2.51
N ASP A 184 11.55 1.38 1.53
CA ASP A 184 10.34 0.58 1.62
C ASP A 184 10.70 -0.90 1.80
N VAL A 185 10.05 -1.55 2.77
CA VAL A 185 10.19 -2.98 3.02
C VAL A 185 8.82 -3.63 2.86
N PHE A 186 8.72 -4.62 1.97
CA PHE A 186 7.51 -5.44 1.80
C PHE A 186 7.76 -6.83 2.34
N LEU A 187 6.81 -7.34 3.13
CA LEU A 187 6.85 -8.65 3.76
C LEU A 187 5.52 -9.38 3.55
N GLY A 188 5.59 -10.70 3.32
CA GLY A 188 4.46 -11.60 3.41
C GLY A 188 4.54 -12.42 4.70
N GLY A 189 3.38 -12.86 5.22
CA GLY A 189 3.32 -13.70 6.42
C GLY A 189 1.92 -14.21 6.74
N GLU A 190 1.84 -15.06 7.76
CA GLU A 190 0.61 -15.71 8.19
C GLU A 190 -0.35 -14.76 8.93
N SER A 191 0.20 -13.75 9.60
CA SER A 191 -0.57 -12.78 10.40
C SER A 191 0.17 -11.45 10.52
N ALA A 192 -0.53 -10.40 10.98
CA ALA A 192 0.06 -9.11 11.27
C ALA A 192 1.16 -9.20 12.34
N ASP A 193 0.91 -9.94 13.42
CA ASP A 193 1.87 -10.14 14.51
C ASP A 193 3.16 -10.81 14.01
N PHE A 194 3.01 -11.86 13.17
CA PHE A 194 4.17 -12.52 12.55
C PHE A 194 4.99 -11.53 11.70
N ILE A 195 4.33 -10.72 10.90
CA ILE A 195 4.99 -9.74 10.02
C ILE A 195 5.67 -8.64 10.85
N GLU A 196 5.03 -8.17 11.93
CA GLU A 196 5.62 -7.17 12.83
C GLU A 196 6.86 -7.70 13.56
N ASP A 197 6.82 -8.95 14.04
CA ASP A 197 7.95 -9.57 14.69
C ASP A 197 9.11 -9.83 13.72
N ALA A 198 8.82 -10.21 12.50
CA ALA A 198 9.81 -10.40 11.45
C ALA A 198 10.44 -9.07 10.97
N TYR A 199 9.72 -7.95 11.09
CA TYR A 199 10.22 -6.63 10.74
C TYR A 199 11.16 -6.03 11.78
N LYS A 200 11.06 -6.41 13.06
CA LYS A 200 11.92 -5.96 14.17
C LYS A 200 13.33 -6.53 14.10
#